data_f789a151180d4b464f41fa8981457358
#
_entry.id   f789a151180d4b464f41fa8981457358
#
_cell.length_a   1.000
_cell.length_b   1.000
_cell.length_c   1.000
_cell.angle_alpha   90.00
_cell.angle_beta   90.00
_cell.angle_gamma   90.00
#
_symmetry.space_group_name_H-M   'P 1'
#
loop_
_entity.id
_entity.type
_entity.pdbx_description
1 polymer ?
#
loop_
_entity_poly.entity_id
_entity_poly.type
_entity_poly.pdbx_seq_one_letter_code
_entity_poly.pdbx_strand_id
1 'polypeptide(L)'
;MSDDAVVSRAAELLRTLGTTHRLSIVLELDRGPRCVHELVEHLGASQSLVSQHLRVLRNSGLVTGARRGKETVYSLTDDHVAHIARDALSHGSEPNLTSARDQAESRAVREAHES
;
A
#
# COMPACT_ATOMS: atom_id res chain seq x y z
N MET A 1 -25.31 -11.48 0.32
CA MET A 1 -23.93 -11.70 0.80
C MET A 1 -23.89 -11.34 2.28
N SER A 2 -23.30 -12.20 3.10
CA SER A 2 -23.25 -11.94 4.54
C SER A 2 -22.24 -10.84 4.88
N ASP A 3 -22.48 -10.13 5.98
CA ASP A 3 -21.57 -9.10 6.46
C ASP A 3 -20.17 -9.66 6.75
N ASP A 4 -20.11 -10.91 7.25
CA ASP A 4 -18.84 -11.60 7.52
C ASP A 4 -18.02 -11.80 6.26
N ALA A 5 -18.66 -12.14 5.15
CA ALA A 5 -17.97 -12.32 3.87
C ALA A 5 -17.43 -10.98 3.35
N VAL A 6 -18.17 -9.90 3.52
CA VAL A 6 -17.73 -8.55 3.14
C VAL A 6 -16.55 -8.13 4.00
N VAL A 7 -16.62 -8.34 5.31
CA VAL A 7 -15.54 -8.01 6.23
C VAL A 7 -14.27 -8.80 5.89
N SER A 8 -14.43 -10.09 5.58
CA SER A 8 -13.28 -10.94 5.20
C SER A 8 -12.58 -10.42 3.94
N ARG A 9 -13.35 -10.01 2.94
CA ARG A 9 -12.78 -9.46 1.71
C ARG A 9 -12.11 -8.10 1.93
N ALA A 10 -12.70 -7.28 2.80
CA ALA A 10 -12.09 -6.00 3.19
C ALA A 10 -10.77 -6.24 3.92
N ALA A 11 -10.72 -7.23 4.80
CA ALA A 11 -9.49 -7.59 5.50
C ALA A 11 -8.40 -8.07 4.54
N GLU A 12 -8.78 -8.86 3.53
CA GLU A 12 -7.83 -9.29 2.49
C GLU A 12 -7.28 -8.11 1.68
N LEU A 13 -8.15 -7.17 1.33
CA LEU A 13 -7.74 -5.93 0.65
C LEU A 13 -6.68 -5.20 1.47
N LEU A 14 -6.96 -4.97 2.74
CA LEU A 14 -6.03 -4.26 3.62
C LEU A 14 -4.72 -5.02 3.78
N ARG A 15 -4.78 -6.35 3.85
CA ARG A 15 -3.58 -7.19 3.92
C ARG A 15 -2.74 -7.07 2.66
N THR A 16 -3.39 -7.05 1.50
CA THR A 16 -2.70 -6.88 0.21
C THR A 16 -2.01 -5.53 0.13
N LEU A 17 -2.64 -4.47 0.62
CA LEU A 17 -2.06 -3.12 0.65
C LEU A 17 -1.02 -2.94 1.76
N GLY A 18 -0.94 -3.85 2.70
CA GLY A 18 -0.17 -3.70 3.94
C GLY A 18 1.33 -3.94 3.81
N THR A 19 1.92 -3.85 2.62
CA THR A 19 3.37 -3.85 2.46
C THR A 19 3.82 -2.50 1.95
N THR A 20 5.01 -2.07 2.35
CA THR A 20 5.55 -0.77 1.96
C THR A 20 5.59 -0.62 0.44
N HIS A 21 6.10 -1.64 -0.27
CA HIS A 21 6.21 -1.58 -1.72
C HIS A 21 4.86 -1.51 -2.41
N ARG A 22 3.89 -2.35 -2.00
CA ARG A 22 2.58 -2.34 -2.65
C ARG A 22 1.82 -1.06 -2.37
N LEU A 23 1.88 -0.56 -1.15
CA LEU A 23 1.27 0.73 -0.82
C LEU A 23 1.90 1.86 -1.64
N SER A 24 3.23 1.86 -1.76
CA SER A 24 3.95 2.87 -2.57
C SER A 24 3.55 2.81 -4.04
N ILE A 25 3.38 1.61 -4.59
CA ILE A 25 2.92 1.43 -5.98
C ILE A 25 1.53 2.05 -6.16
N VAL A 26 0.60 1.74 -5.26
CA VAL A 26 -0.77 2.27 -5.34
C VAL A 26 -0.76 3.80 -5.25
N LEU A 27 0.02 4.36 -4.35
CA LEU A 27 0.14 5.82 -4.21
C LEU A 27 0.70 6.47 -5.47
N GLU A 28 1.69 5.82 -6.12
CA GLU A 28 2.25 6.33 -7.37
C GLU A 28 1.24 6.24 -8.51
N LEU A 29 0.49 5.13 -8.59
CA LEU A 29 -0.55 4.96 -9.61
C LEU A 29 -1.74 5.92 -9.39
N ASP A 30 -1.98 6.35 -8.16
CA ASP A 30 -2.97 7.40 -7.86
C ASP A 30 -2.63 8.72 -8.57
N ARG A 31 -1.34 8.97 -8.81
CA ARG A 31 -0.87 10.15 -9.53
C ARG A 31 -1.05 10.04 -11.04
N GLY A 32 -1.20 8.84 -11.55
CA GLY A 32 -1.42 8.55 -12.96
C GLY A 32 -0.88 7.19 -13.36
N PRO A 33 -1.25 6.70 -14.54
CA PRO A 33 -0.75 5.41 -15.04
C PRO A 33 0.78 5.38 -15.15
N ARG A 34 1.37 4.21 -14.89
CA ARG A 34 2.82 4.01 -14.92
C ARG A 34 3.16 2.65 -15.53
N CYS A 35 4.28 2.59 -16.23
CA CYS A 35 4.86 1.31 -16.65
C CYS A 35 5.85 0.81 -15.59
N VAL A 36 6.30 -0.44 -15.72
CA VAL A 36 7.16 -1.08 -14.72
C VAL A 36 8.43 -0.28 -14.43
N HIS A 37 9.12 0.18 -15.47
CA HIS A 37 10.41 0.86 -15.25
C HIS A 37 10.24 2.20 -14.51
N GLU A 38 9.12 2.88 -14.69
CA GLU A 38 8.83 4.11 -13.93
C GLU A 38 8.64 3.79 -12.44
N LEU A 39 7.97 2.68 -12.14
CA LEU A 39 7.79 2.23 -10.76
C LEU A 39 9.11 1.77 -10.15
N VAL A 40 9.95 1.08 -10.92
CA VAL A 40 11.28 0.67 -10.49
C VAL A 40 12.12 1.89 -10.07
N GLU A 41 12.13 2.92 -10.89
CA GLU A 41 12.84 4.16 -10.58
C GLU A 41 12.30 4.82 -9.32
N HIS A 42 10.97 4.90 -9.21
CA HIS A 42 10.33 5.57 -8.08
C HIS A 42 10.58 4.81 -6.76
N LEU A 43 10.49 3.49 -6.77
CA LEU A 43 10.62 2.69 -5.56
C LEU A 43 12.07 2.37 -5.20
N GLY A 44 12.98 2.43 -6.16
CA GLY A 44 14.35 2.00 -5.95
C GLY A 44 14.45 0.49 -5.74
N ALA A 45 13.48 -0.29 -6.22
CA ALA A 45 13.43 -1.74 -6.10
C ALA A 45 13.74 -2.39 -7.44
N SER A 46 14.10 -3.69 -7.44
CA SER A 46 14.38 -4.40 -8.67
C SER A 46 13.13 -4.58 -9.53
N GLN A 47 13.31 -4.70 -10.84
CA GLN A 47 12.20 -4.95 -11.76
C GLN A 47 11.47 -6.24 -11.40
N SER A 48 12.18 -7.27 -11.01
CA SER A 48 11.62 -8.55 -10.61
C SER A 48 10.68 -8.39 -9.42
N LEU A 49 11.10 -7.63 -8.41
CA LEU A 49 10.31 -7.39 -7.21
C LEU A 49 9.07 -6.55 -7.52
N VAL A 50 9.23 -5.47 -8.29
CA VAL A 50 8.11 -4.61 -8.71
C VAL A 50 7.08 -5.42 -9.50
N SER A 51 7.54 -6.24 -10.46
CA SER A 51 6.67 -7.10 -11.25
C SER A 51 5.91 -8.09 -10.39
N GLN A 52 6.55 -8.64 -9.36
CA GLN A 52 5.93 -9.55 -8.39
C GLN A 52 4.80 -8.86 -7.63
N HIS A 53 5.05 -7.66 -7.13
CA HIS A 53 4.04 -6.88 -6.42
C HIS A 53 2.88 -6.47 -7.33
N LEU A 54 3.17 -6.09 -8.57
CA LEU A 54 2.13 -5.77 -9.55
C LEU A 54 1.25 -6.98 -9.85
N ARG A 55 1.84 -8.17 -9.91
CA ARG A 55 1.08 -9.41 -10.12
C ARG A 55 0.11 -9.66 -8.97
N VAL A 56 0.56 -9.48 -7.74
CA VAL A 56 -0.31 -9.63 -6.56
C VAL A 56 -1.46 -8.61 -6.61
N LEU A 57 -1.16 -7.35 -6.88
CA LEU A 57 -2.16 -6.29 -6.97
C LEU A 57 -3.17 -6.56 -8.11
N ARG A 58 -2.69 -7.04 -9.24
CA ARG A 58 -3.54 -7.36 -10.39
C ARG A 58 -4.44 -8.56 -10.08
N ASN A 59 -3.90 -9.62 -9.50
CA ASN A 59 -4.67 -10.80 -9.13
C ASN A 59 -5.73 -10.49 -8.08
N SER A 60 -5.47 -9.50 -7.23
CA SER A 60 -6.44 -9.04 -6.23
C SER A 60 -7.44 -8.02 -6.76
N GLY A 61 -7.35 -7.67 -8.04
CA GLY A 61 -8.28 -6.73 -8.67
C GLY A 61 -8.06 -5.27 -8.32
N LEU A 62 -6.91 -4.92 -7.78
CA LEU A 62 -6.61 -3.54 -7.35
C LEU A 62 -5.99 -2.70 -8.44
N VAL A 63 -5.30 -3.33 -9.40
CA VAL A 63 -4.73 -2.65 -10.55
C VAL A 63 -5.10 -3.39 -11.83
N THR A 64 -5.08 -2.66 -12.94
CA THR A 64 -5.25 -3.21 -14.28
C THR A 64 -4.02 -2.90 -15.09
N GLY A 65 -3.72 -3.75 -16.08
CA GLY A 65 -2.62 -3.53 -17.00
C GLY A 65 -3.13 -3.44 -18.42
N ALA A 66 -2.68 -2.46 -19.17
CA ALA A 66 -3.03 -2.26 -20.57
C ALA A 66 -1.77 -2.20 -21.40
N ARG A 67 -1.74 -2.98 -22.48
CA ARG A 67 -0.61 -3.03 -23.38
C ARG A 67 -0.55 -1.76 -24.23
N ARG A 68 0.60 -1.10 -24.23
CA ARG A 68 0.88 0.04 -25.11
C ARG A 68 2.23 -0.16 -25.77
N GLY A 69 2.21 -0.58 -27.03
CA GLY A 69 3.43 -0.92 -27.74
C GLY A 69 4.11 -2.13 -27.08
N LYS A 70 5.35 -1.94 -26.65
CA LYS A 70 6.15 -3.00 -25.99
C LYS A 70 5.99 -3.01 -24.49
N GLU A 71 5.29 -2.02 -23.93
CA GLU A 71 5.16 -1.89 -22.49
C GLU A 71 3.75 -2.18 -22.01
N THR A 72 3.63 -2.57 -20.76
CA THR A 72 2.35 -2.64 -20.06
C THR A 72 2.26 -1.43 -19.14
N VAL A 73 1.16 -0.70 -19.26
CA VAL A 73 0.88 0.46 -18.43
C VAL A 73 -0.14 0.06 -17.38
N TYR A 74 0.19 0.30 -16.12
CA TYR A 74 -0.66 -0.08 -14.99
C TYR A 74 -1.44 1.13 -14.47
N SER A 75 -2.67 0.87 -14.04
CA SER A 75 -3.58 1.87 -13.49
C SER A 75 -4.34 1.27 -12.33
N LEU A 76 -4.84 2.10 -11.43
CA LEU A 76 -5.74 1.65 -10.37
C LEU A 76 -7.09 1.26 -10.98
N THR A 77 -7.71 0.23 -10.41
CA THR A 77 -9.01 -0.26 -10.86
C THR A 77 -10.10 0.77 -10.62
N ASP A 78 -10.07 1.44 -9.49
CA ASP A 78 -11.07 2.44 -9.11
C ASP A 78 -10.51 3.42 -8.07
N ASP A 79 -11.32 4.43 -7.74
CA ASP A 79 -10.94 5.46 -6.76
C ASP A 79 -10.98 4.97 -5.31
N HIS A 80 -11.66 3.87 -5.03
CA HIS A 80 -11.74 3.35 -3.67
C HIS A 80 -10.36 2.94 -3.16
N VAL A 81 -9.58 2.28 -4.02
CA VAL A 81 -8.21 1.86 -3.68
C VAL A 81 -7.34 3.07 -3.38
N ALA A 82 -7.44 4.09 -4.22
CA ALA A 82 -6.70 5.35 -4.03
C ALA A 82 -7.07 6.03 -2.71
N HIS A 83 -8.36 6.06 -2.39
CA HIS A 83 -8.87 6.65 -1.14
C HIS A 83 -8.30 5.98 0.09
N ILE A 84 -8.34 4.65 0.12
CA ILE A 84 -7.81 3.87 1.23
C ILE A 84 -6.32 4.14 1.42
N ALA A 85 -5.56 4.14 0.33
CA ALA A 85 -4.12 4.37 0.36
C ALA A 85 -3.80 5.79 0.84
N ARG A 86 -4.51 6.80 0.32
CA ARG A 86 -4.31 8.20 0.71
C ARG A 86 -4.66 8.44 2.18
N ASP A 87 -5.76 7.84 2.65
CA ASP A 87 -6.17 7.97 4.05
C ASP A 87 -5.15 7.33 4.99
N ALA A 88 -4.65 6.16 4.62
CA ALA A 88 -3.60 5.49 5.39
C ALA A 88 -2.33 6.34 5.44
N LEU A 89 -1.94 6.94 4.31
CA LEU A 89 -0.78 7.81 4.25
C LEU A 89 -0.95 9.06 5.12
N SER A 90 -2.11 9.70 5.03
CA SER A 90 -2.42 10.89 5.82
C SER A 90 -2.38 10.59 7.31
N HIS A 91 -2.97 9.48 7.71
CA HIS A 91 -2.99 9.07 9.11
C HIS A 91 -1.58 8.74 9.60
N GLY A 92 -0.79 8.04 8.79
CA GLY A 92 0.59 7.69 9.11
C GLY A 92 1.54 8.88 9.20
N SER A 93 1.19 10.00 8.55
CA SER A 93 2.01 11.21 8.57
C SER A 93 1.63 12.18 9.71
N GLU A 94 0.60 11.87 10.50
CA GLU A 94 0.22 12.69 11.65
C GLU A 94 1.24 12.54 12.77
N PRO A 95 1.97 13.63 13.13
CA PRO A 95 3.04 13.51 14.13
C PRO A 95 2.55 13.07 15.50
N ASN A 96 1.35 13.49 15.88
CA ASN A 96 0.80 13.25 17.21
C ASN A 96 0.53 11.76 17.48
N LEU A 97 0.04 11.03 16.49
CA LEU A 97 -0.28 9.61 16.66
C LEU A 97 0.99 8.77 16.85
N THR A 98 1.98 8.95 15.98
CA THR A 98 3.24 8.21 16.00
C THR A 98 4.05 8.58 17.25
N SER A 99 4.18 9.88 17.54
CA SER A 99 4.94 10.37 18.70
C SER A 99 4.34 9.89 20.03
N ALA A 100 3.00 9.96 20.15
CA ALA A 100 2.32 9.51 21.37
C ALA A 100 2.53 8.02 21.59
N ARG A 101 2.50 7.22 20.52
CA ARG A 101 2.71 5.78 20.58
C ARG A 101 4.14 5.45 20.99
N ASP A 102 5.11 6.08 20.35
CA ASP A 102 6.53 5.90 20.65
C ASP A 102 6.86 6.30 22.09
N GLN A 103 6.28 7.41 22.55
CA GLN A 103 6.46 7.88 23.92
C GLN A 103 5.83 6.91 24.94
N ALA A 104 4.66 6.38 24.64
CA ALA A 104 4.00 5.42 25.51
C ALA A 104 4.82 4.12 25.62
N GLU A 105 5.32 3.62 24.51
CA GLU A 105 6.17 2.43 24.49
C GLU A 105 7.49 2.65 25.24
N SER A 106 8.13 3.79 25.03
CA SER A 106 9.37 4.14 25.72
C SER A 106 9.16 4.28 27.22
N ARG A 107 8.04 4.86 27.62
CA ARG A 107 7.68 5.00 29.04
C ARG A 107 7.43 3.64 29.68
N ALA A 108 6.70 2.77 29.01
CA ALA A 108 6.41 1.41 29.50
C ALA A 108 7.69 0.61 29.72
N VAL A 109 8.64 0.70 28.78
CA VAL A 109 9.95 0.03 28.89
C VAL A 109 10.74 0.59 30.08
N ARG A 110 10.74 1.91 30.28
CA ARG A 110 11.43 2.56 31.39
C ARG A 110 10.86 2.14 32.75
N GLU A 111 9.54 2.15 32.86
CA GLU A 111 8.86 1.76 34.11
C GLU A 111 9.14 0.28 34.46
N ALA A 112 9.19 -0.58 33.44
CA ALA A 112 9.52 -1.99 33.63
C ALA A 112 10.94 -2.18 34.15
N HIS A 113 11.88 -1.34 33.74
CA HIS A 113 13.29 -1.41 34.21
C HIS A 113 13.49 -0.81 35.60
N GLU A 114 12.68 0.16 35.99
CA GLU A 114 12.78 0.83 37.27
C GLU A 114 12.12 0.05 38.40
N SER A 115 11.22 -0.85 38.07
CA SER A 115 10.56 -1.69 39.06
C SER A 115 11.29 -3.00 39.29
#